data_a8080652e745715ac236b18d75367452
#
_entry.id   a8080652e745715ac236b18d75367452
#
_cell.length_a   1.000
_cell.length_b   1.000
_cell.length_c   1.000
_cell.angle_alpha   90.00
_cell.angle_beta   90.00
_cell.angle_gamma   90.00
#
_symmetry.space_group_name_H-M   'P 1'
#
loop_
_entity.id
_entity.type
_entity.pdbx_description
1 polymer ?
#
loop_
_entity_poly.entity_id
_entity_poly.type
_entity_poly.pdbx_seq_one_letter_code
_entity_poly.pdbx_strand_id
1 'polypeptide(L)'
;MKKDGLMAFPTTEIVDDLRKIDNRLTELYKRVAGAAAYLNAPIVRALLLNLIVYARSAEEAEEAALNISEISGTHPCRAIIVDVTPIQHSSAGKSSKAGIISAVCGITSRGDRTLCGEIITLRLTPRADQVIGSVTPLLIGDVPVVLWIPGDIPQADPDFEALFLMADHVLLDSRRFSNLPAGLNLIPRFCPQKGAKCTSADLSWASIQTWRELIAQHFDPLSMRHYLDKLQRVDVTFTDSRYTQSRPEAWLPSAPLFLACWFMLCTGLQPREVERFDRGQFIIHAEQKGRPVEIRLSPTGRELPKGRIGAFVVRGGSPSDTATFIVKSVSTTEIVVTEECPGVCLSPQVLDVVPESDSVLAARALDAERRDVVYEDVLKMAIQLLERIHS
;
A
#
# COMPACT_ATOMS: atom_id res chain seq x y z
N MET A 1 -2.62 -20.43 19.01
CA MET A 1 -2.58 -20.40 17.56
C MET A 1 -1.13 -20.53 17.13
N LYS A 2 -0.77 -21.53 16.34
CA LYS A 2 0.58 -21.83 15.89
C LYS A 2 1.00 -20.72 14.90
N LYS A 3 2.19 -20.12 15.10
CA LYS A 3 2.85 -19.28 14.09
C LYS A 3 3.24 -20.20 12.95
N ASP A 4 2.39 -20.28 11.93
CA ASP A 4 2.61 -21.12 10.77
C ASP A 4 3.62 -20.46 9.84
N GLY A 5 4.73 -21.15 9.60
CA GLY A 5 5.30 -21.31 8.29
C GLY A 5 6.56 -20.54 7.91
N LEU A 6 7.16 -19.66 8.71
CA LEU A 6 8.50 -19.19 8.38
C LEU A 6 9.56 -20.17 8.91
N MET A 7 10.09 -21.03 8.04
CA MET A 7 11.39 -21.66 8.33
C MET A 7 12.45 -20.58 8.14
N ALA A 8 12.72 -19.81 9.19
CA ALA A 8 13.85 -18.90 9.22
C ALA A 8 15.12 -19.76 9.25
N PHE A 9 15.68 -20.04 8.08
CA PHE A 9 17.09 -20.38 8.00
C PHE A 9 17.85 -19.05 8.12
N PRO A 10 18.47 -18.72 9.27
CA PRO A 10 19.18 -17.47 9.42
C PRO A 10 20.49 -17.58 8.64
N THR A 11 20.47 -17.26 7.39
CA THR A 11 21.64 -17.25 6.53
C THR A 11 21.79 -15.86 5.94
N THR A 12 22.11 -14.91 6.82
CA THR A 12 22.54 -13.57 6.43
C THR A 12 24.06 -13.56 6.34
N GLU A 13 24.60 -13.03 5.26
CA GLU A 13 26.04 -12.94 5.02
C GLU A 13 26.41 -11.53 4.56
N ILE A 14 27.52 -11.01 5.08
CA ILE A 14 28.08 -9.72 4.65
C ILE A 14 29.05 -9.98 3.49
N VAL A 15 28.90 -9.23 2.40
CA VAL A 15 29.73 -9.34 1.20
C VAL A 15 30.39 -7.98 0.92
N ASP A 16 31.71 -7.93 1.06
CA ASP A 16 32.46 -6.69 0.85
C ASP A 16 32.68 -6.35 -0.63
N ASP A 17 32.53 -7.31 -1.53
CA ASP A 17 32.69 -7.12 -2.99
C ASP A 17 31.39 -7.48 -3.70
N LEU A 18 30.67 -6.47 -4.18
CA LEU A 18 29.37 -6.63 -4.86
C LEU A 18 29.43 -7.59 -6.06
N ARG A 19 30.58 -7.71 -6.73
CA ARG A 19 30.76 -8.64 -7.86
C ARG A 19 30.69 -10.12 -7.45
N LYS A 20 30.82 -10.43 -6.18
CA LYS A 20 30.74 -11.79 -5.63
C LYS A 20 29.36 -12.16 -5.12
N ILE A 21 28.38 -11.24 -5.15
CA ILE A 21 27.04 -11.45 -4.57
C ILE A 21 26.37 -12.69 -5.16
N ASP A 22 26.33 -12.85 -6.48
CA ASP A 22 25.66 -14.01 -7.10
C ASP A 22 26.32 -15.34 -6.73
N ASN A 23 27.65 -15.38 -6.65
CA ASN A 23 28.37 -16.58 -6.22
C ASN A 23 28.05 -16.91 -4.76
N ARG A 24 28.03 -15.90 -3.89
CA ARG A 24 27.70 -16.07 -2.47
C ARG A 24 26.25 -16.46 -2.26
N LEU A 25 25.32 -15.89 -3.00
CA LEU A 25 23.92 -16.33 -3.00
C LEU A 25 23.79 -17.79 -3.42
N THR A 26 24.53 -18.23 -4.44
CA THR A 26 24.53 -19.62 -4.89
C THR A 26 25.05 -20.57 -3.81
N GLU A 27 26.11 -20.18 -3.09
CA GLU A 27 26.62 -20.96 -1.94
C GLU A 27 25.63 -20.99 -0.78
N LEU A 28 24.96 -19.86 -0.52
CA LEU A 28 23.92 -19.74 0.48
C LEU A 28 22.78 -20.72 0.22
N TYR A 29 22.27 -20.76 -1.03
CA TYR A 29 21.23 -21.69 -1.43
C TYR A 29 21.62 -23.15 -1.30
N LYS A 30 22.87 -23.52 -1.62
CA LYS A 30 23.35 -24.88 -1.43
C LYS A 30 23.30 -25.29 0.04
N ARG A 31 23.66 -24.39 0.95
CA ARG A 31 23.58 -24.61 2.40
C ARG A 31 22.13 -24.79 2.88
N VAL A 32 21.22 -23.89 2.41
CA VAL A 32 19.80 -23.95 2.74
C VAL A 32 19.17 -25.24 2.20
N ALA A 33 19.44 -25.60 0.95
CA ALA A 33 18.96 -26.83 0.34
C ALA A 33 19.48 -28.09 1.07
N GLY A 34 20.73 -28.09 1.48
CA GLY A 34 21.30 -29.18 2.28
C GLY A 34 20.57 -29.35 3.62
N ALA A 35 20.32 -28.25 4.34
CA ALA A 35 19.57 -28.26 5.59
C ALA A 35 18.12 -28.72 5.39
N ALA A 36 17.46 -28.27 4.32
CA ALA A 36 16.07 -28.67 4.01
C ALA A 36 15.92 -30.12 3.60
N ALA A 37 16.93 -30.71 2.96
CA ALA A 37 16.93 -32.14 2.61
C ALA A 37 16.78 -33.03 3.85
N TYR A 38 17.37 -32.65 4.99
CA TYR A 38 17.17 -33.35 6.26
C TYR A 38 15.72 -33.28 6.79
N LEU A 39 14.95 -32.27 6.34
CA LEU A 39 13.57 -32.03 6.77
C LEU A 39 12.56 -32.58 5.77
N ASN A 40 12.97 -33.29 4.72
CA ASN A 40 12.13 -33.73 3.61
C ASN A 40 11.28 -32.61 2.99
N ALA A 41 11.76 -31.38 3.02
CA ALA A 41 11.06 -30.21 2.47
C ALA A 41 11.77 -29.79 1.15
N PRO A 42 11.24 -30.09 -0.05
CA PRO A 42 11.83 -29.65 -1.29
C PRO A 42 11.82 -28.14 -1.39
N ILE A 43 13.00 -27.56 -1.58
CA ILE A 43 13.17 -26.12 -1.77
C ILE A 43 13.26 -25.81 -3.27
N VAL A 44 12.50 -24.83 -3.71
CA VAL A 44 12.55 -24.28 -5.06
C VAL A 44 12.98 -22.83 -5.00
N ARG A 45 14.13 -22.51 -5.57
CA ARG A 45 14.50 -21.11 -5.85
C ARG A 45 13.63 -20.62 -6.99
N ALA A 46 12.76 -19.67 -6.70
CA ALA A 46 11.90 -19.01 -7.68
C ALA A 46 12.15 -17.52 -7.63
N LEU A 47 12.20 -16.88 -8.76
CA LEU A 47 12.45 -15.45 -8.89
C LEU A 47 11.50 -14.93 -9.97
N LEU A 48 10.34 -14.44 -9.57
CA LEU A 48 9.27 -14.01 -10.46
C LEU A 48 9.41 -12.55 -10.88
N LEU A 49 10.11 -11.75 -10.06
CA LEU A 49 10.34 -10.33 -10.32
C LEU A 49 11.62 -9.85 -9.62
N ASN A 50 12.14 -8.72 -10.07
CA ASN A 50 13.12 -7.90 -9.34
C ASN A 50 12.34 -6.87 -8.53
N LEU A 51 12.55 -6.83 -7.22
CA LEU A 51 11.95 -5.84 -6.33
C LEU A 51 13.03 -4.90 -5.81
N ILE A 52 13.10 -3.69 -6.34
CA ILE A 52 14.02 -2.66 -5.86
C ILE A 52 13.28 -1.85 -4.81
N VAL A 53 13.85 -1.75 -3.60
CA VAL A 53 13.34 -0.87 -2.54
C VAL A 53 14.29 0.31 -2.40
N TYR A 54 13.77 1.52 -2.51
CA TYR A 54 14.54 2.74 -2.26
C TYR A 54 14.26 3.21 -0.84
N ALA A 55 15.13 2.85 0.10
CA ALA A 55 15.02 3.15 1.53
C ALA A 55 15.88 4.36 1.91
N ARG A 56 15.27 5.36 2.52
CA ARG A 56 15.92 6.61 2.95
C ARG A 56 16.31 6.61 4.43
N SER A 57 15.92 5.57 5.14
CA SER A 57 16.33 5.31 6.53
C SER A 57 16.60 3.83 6.75
N ALA A 58 17.40 3.51 7.76
CA ALA A 58 17.65 2.13 8.16
C ALA A 58 16.35 1.42 8.59
N GLU A 59 15.42 2.15 9.21
CA GLU A 59 14.11 1.63 9.62
C GLU A 59 13.28 1.20 8.40
N GLU A 60 13.22 2.04 7.35
CA GLU A 60 12.56 1.68 6.09
C GLU A 60 13.19 0.44 5.45
N ALA A 61 14.52 0.33 5.47
CA ALA A 61 15.22 -0.82 4.91
C ALA A 61 14.94 -2.12 5.69
N GLU A 62 14.97 -2.06 7.02
CA GLU A 62 14.68 -3.21 7.90
C GLU A 62 13.21 -3.64 7.77
N GLU A 63 12.28 -2.70 7.78
CA GLU A 63 10.85 -2.99 7.64
C GLU A 63 10.55 -3.59 6.26
N ALA A 64 11.14 -3.07 5.20
CA ALA A 64 11.01 -3.65 3.86
C ALA A 64 11.55 -5.09 3.80
N ALA A 65 12.70 -5.37 4.42
CA ALA A 65 13.26 -6.72 4.48
C ALA A 65 12.33 -7.70 5.20
N LEU A 66 11.69 -7.27 6.30
CA LEU A 66 10.71 -8.07 7.02
C LEU A 66 9.47 -8.37 6.15
N ASN A 67 8.88 -7.35 5.55
CA ASN A 67 7.72 -7.50 4.68
C ASN A 67 8.01 -8.44 3.49
N ILE A 68 9.18 -8.29 2.85
CA ILE A 68 9.61 -9.15 1.75
C ILE A 68 9.77 -10.60 2.22
N SER A 69 10.31 -10.81 3.41
CA SER A 69 10.44 -12.15 3.98
C SER A 69 9.08 -12.82 4.17
N GLU A 70 8.06 -12.08 4.61
CA GLU A 70 6.72 -12.59 4.83
C GLU A 70 6.00 -12.97 3.53
N ILE A 71 6.22 -12.23 2.44
CA ILE A 71 5.58 -12.52 1.14
C ILE A 71 6.36 -13.53 0.29
N SER A 72 7.55 -13.93 0.68
CA SER A 72 8.42 -14.78 -0.14
C SER A 72 7.83 -16.13 -0.53
N GLY A 73 6.85 -16.64 0.25
CA GLY A 73 6.12 -17.88 -0.07
C GLY A 73 5.11 -17.74 -1.20
N THR A 74 4.63 -16.53 -1.46
CA THR A 74 3.64 -16.22 -2.51
C THR A 74 4.24 -15.42 -3.66
N HIS A 75 5.16 -14.50 -3.34
CA HIS A 75 5.84 -13.61 -4.30
C HIS A 75 7.36 -13.74 -4.18
N PRO A 76 7.93 -14.91 -4.53
CA PRO A 76 9.37 -15.08 -4.47
C PRO A 76 10.05 -14.16 -5.48
N CYS A 77 10.97 -13.33 -5.00
CA CYS A 77 11.62 -12.29 -5.79
C CYS A 77 13.10 -12.19 -5.49
N ARG A 78 13.84 -11.53 -6.37
CA ARG A 78 15.13 -10.93 -6.02
C ARG A 78 14.88 -9.52 -5.54
N ALA A 79 14.91 -9.31 -4.24
CA ALA A 79 14.79 -8.01 -3.64
C ALA A 79 16.15 -7.34 -3.49
N ILE A 80 16.26 -6.08 -3.94
CA ILE A 80 17.45 -5.25 -3.81
C ILE A 80 17.06 -4.02 -3.01
N ILE A 81 17.42 -3.99 -1.74
CA ILE A 81 17.14 -2.86 -0.85
C ILE A 81 18.32 -1.89 -0.96
N VAL A 82 18.08 -0.74 -1.53
CA VAL A 82 19.02 0.36 -1.65
C VAL A 82 18.85 1.27 -0.45
N ASP A 83 19.70 1.10 0.55
CA ASP A 83 19.75 1.91 1.77
C ASP A 83 20.67 3.11 1.54
N VAL A 84 20.06 4.30 1.33
CA VAL A 84 20.75 5.58 1.16
C VAL A 84 20.78 6.41 2.44
N THR A 85 20.64 5.79 3.58
CA THR A 85 20.73 6.46 4.89
C THR A 85 22.06 7.22 4.99
N PRO A 86 22.06 8.51 5.35
CA PRO A 86 23.30 9.27 5.53
C PRO A 86 24.18 8.61 6.58
N ILE A 87 25.37 8.20 6.19
CA ILE A 87 26.36 7.62 7.12
C ILE A 87 26.87 8.78 7.99
N GLN A 88 26.50 8.79 9.27
CA GLN A 88 27.13 9.68 10.24
C GLN A 88 28.61 9.33 10.29
N HIS A 89 29.46 10.31 10.01
CA HIS A 89 30.91 10.16 10.00
C HIS A 89 31.41 9.70 11.36
N SER A 90 31.49 8.40 11.56
CA SER A 90 32.40 7.82 12.54
C SER A 90 33.77 7.73 11.88
N SER A 91 34.74 8.37 12.53
CA SER A 91 36.14 8.48 12.16
C SER A 91 36.80 7.14 11.79
N ALA A 92 36.75 6.73 10.53
CA ALA A 92 37.72 5.79 9.96
C ALA A 92 37.50 5.71 8.44
N GLY A 93 38.39 6.33 7.70
CA GLY A 93 38.42 6.44 6.26
C GLY A 93 38.53 5.12 5.48
N LYS A 94 37.43 4.40 5.33
CA LYS A 94 37.21 3.47 4.23
C LYS A 94 35.70 3.51 3.91
N SER A 95 35.38 4.10 2.78
CA SER A 95 34.05 3.91 2.13
C SER A 95 33.95 2.43 1.75
N SER A 96 33.48 1.57 2.64
CA SER A 96 33.25 0.17 2.34
C SER A 96 31.88 0.03 1.72
N LYS A 97 31.82 -0.26 0.42
CA LYS A 97 30.61 -0.78 -0.24
C LYS A 97 30.37 -2.17 0.32
N ALA A 98 29.49 -2.30 1.29
CA ALA A 98 29.10 -3.60 1.84
C ALA A 98 27.70 -3.95 1.38
N GLY A 99 27.52 -5.18 0.89
CA GLY A 99 26.22 -5.78 0.66
C GLY A 99 25.91 -6.78 1.77
N ILE A 100 24.66 -6.81 2.19
CA ILE A 100 24.13 -7.87 3.07
C ILE A 100 23.22 -8.73 2.19
N ILE A 101 23.48 -10.03 2.15
CA ILE A 101 22.67 -10.96 1.39
C ILE A 101 21.93 -11.93 2.31
N SER A 102 20.71 -12.28 1.97
CA SER A 102 19.90 -13.26 2.69
C SER A 102 19.10 -14.11 1.70
N ALA A 103 18.96 -15.42 1.97
CA ALA A 103 17.98 -16.26 1.34
C ALA A 103 16.74 -16.30 2.25
N VAL A 104 15.58 -16.00 1.70
CA VAL A 104 14.30 -16.00 2.42
C VAL A 104 13.37 -17.02 1.80
N CYS A 105 12.81 -17.89 2.63
CA CYS A 105 12.00 -19.01 2.16
C CYS A 105 10.65 -19.02 2.87
N GLY A 106 9.58 -19.12 2.09
CA GLY A 106 8.20 -19.26 2.57
C GLY A 106 7.58 -20.56 2.07
N ILE A 107 6.65 -21.13 2.84
CA ILE A 107 5.88 -22.30 2.43
C ILE A 107 4.72 -21.81 1.56
N THR A 108 4.49 -22.46 0.41
CA THR A 108 3.34 -22.15 -0.44
C THR A 108 2.03 -22.34 0.33
N SER A 109 0.99 -21.64 -0.08
CA SER A 109 -0.35 -21.73 0.52
C SER A 109 -0.94 -23.16 0.51
N ARG A 110 -0.44 -24.02 -0.39
CA ARG A 110 -0.80 -25.46 -0.44
C ARG A 110 0.02 -26.33 0.50
N GLY A 111 1.09 -25.79 1.10
CA GLY A 111 1.95 -26.53 2.04
C GLY A 111 2.83 -27.63 1.40
N ASP A 112 2.85 -27.72 0.07
CA ASP A 112 3.53 -28.79 -0.68
C ASP A 112 4.96 -28.46 -1.08
N ARG A 113 5.32 -27.17 -1.12
CA ARG A 113 6.64 -26.67 -1.53
C ARG A 113 7.08 -25.48 -0.72
N THR A 114 8.40 -25.34 -0.60
CA THR A 114 9.02 -24.14 -0.02
C THR A 114 9.63 -23.33 -1.17
N LEU A 115 9.07 -22.14 -1.39
CA LEU A 115 9.61 -21.18 -2.37
C LEU A 115 10.60 -20.26 -1.67
N CYS A 116 11.72 -19.99 -2.33
CA CYS A 116 12.76 -19.14 -1.79
C CYS A 116 13.08 -17.99 -2.76
N GLY A 117 12.99 -16.77 -2.24
CA GLY A 117 13.50 -15.56 -2.83
C GLY A 117 14.84 -15.12 -2.21
N GLU A 118 15.30 -13.96 -2.60
CA GLU A 118 16.58 -13.38 -2.19
C GLU A 118 16.39 -11.95 -1.72
N ILE A 119 17.11 -11.54 -0.67
CA ILE A 119 17.22 -10.16 -0.27
C ILE A 119 18.70 -9.74 -0.32
N ILE A 120 18.97 -8.66 -1.03
CA ILE A 120 20.29 -8.03 -1.13
C ILE A 120 20.12 -6.60 -0.60
N THR A 121 20.70 -6.28 0.54
CA THR A 121 20.71 -4.91 1.08
C THR A 121 22.02 -4.25 0.73
N LEU A 122 21.96 -3.16 -0.02
CA LEU A 122 23.12 -2.36 -0.42
C LEU A 122 23.11 -1.07 0.38
N ARG A 123 24.14 -0.87 1.22
CA ARG A 123 24.41 0.42 1.84
C ARG A 123 25.27 1.25 0.92
N LEU A 124 24.70 2.29 0.36
CA LEU A 124 25.35 3.14 -0.63
C LEU A 124 25.40 4.59 -0.14
N THR A 125 26.57 5.22 -0.32
CA THR A 125 26.61 6.68 -0.18
C THR A 125 25.98 7.30 -1.41
N PRO A 126 25.00 8.24 -1.28
CA PRO A 126 24.34 8.85 -2.42
C PRO A 126 25.32 9.48 -3.40
N ARG A 127 25.46 8.90 -4.58
CA ARG A 127 26.16 9.41 -5.76
C ARG A 127 25.57 8.72 -6.97
N ALA A 128 24.94 9.48 -7.88
CA ALA A 128 24.15 9.00 -9.00
C ALA A 128 24.76 7.81 -9.78
N ASP A 129 26.04 7.86 -10.07
CA ASP A 129 26.73 6.80 -10.84
C ASP A 129 26.92 5.49 -10.05
N GLN A 130 26.77 5.51 -8.71
CA GLN A 130 27.05 4.36 -7.86
C GLN A 130 25.82 3.49 -7.63
N VAL A 131 24.64 4.07 -7.50
CA VAL A 131 23.41 3.33 -7.25
C VAL A 131 23.08 2.45 -8.45
N ILE A 132 22.95 3.04 -9.63
CA ILE A 132 22.68 2.29 -10.88
C ILE A 132 23.75 1.27 -11.17
N GLY A 133 25.02 1.65 -11.12
CA GLY A 133 26.12 0.73 -11.37
C GLY A 133 26.21 -0.41 -10.37
N SER A 134 25.61 -0.28 -9.19
CA SER A 134 25.55 -1.34 -8.17
C SER A 134 24.29 -2.23 -8.33
N VAL A 135 23.16 -1.66 -8.74
CA VAL A 135 21.87 -2.36 -8.85
C VAL A 135 21.77 -3.13 -10.17
N THR A 136 22.09 -2.49 -11.30
CA THR A 136 21.90 -3.09 -12.64
C THR A 136 22.53 -4.48 -12.81
N PRO A 137 23.78 -4.72 -12.37
CA PRO A 137 24.40 -6.05 -12.49
C PRO A 137 23.73 -7.14 -11.66
N LEU A 138 22.90 -6.75 -10.68
CA LEU A 138 22.22 -7.68 -9.78
C LEU A 138 20.80 -8.04 -10.27
N LEU A 139 20.28 -7.34 -11.27
CA LEU A 139 18.96 -7.63 -11.82
C LEU A 139 18.97 -8.94 -12.61
N ILE A 140 17.89 -9.68 -12.49
CA ILE A 140 17.64 -10.87 -13.30
C ILE A 140 17.00 -10.42 -14.60
N GLY A 141 17.53 -10.89 -15.73
CA GLY A 141 16.93 -10.66 -17.03
C GLY A 141 15.58 -11.34 -17.18
N ASP A 142 14.76 -10.80 -18.08
CA ASP A 142 13.47 -11.39 -18.51
C ASP A 142 12.39 -11.50 -17.44
N VAL A 143 12.55 -10.81 -16.30
CA VAL A 143 11.50 -10.66 -15.28
C VAL A 143 11.25 -9.18 -14.99
N PRO A 144 10.00 -8.79 -14.62
CA PRO A 144 9.66 -7.39 -14.39
C PRO A 144 10.46 -6.77 -13.24
N VAL A 145 10.66 -5.47 -13.33
CA VAL A 145 11.30 -4.66 -12.30
C VAL A 145 10.23 -3.83 -11.59
N VAL A 146 10.07 -4.05 -10.30
CA VAL A 146 9.19 -3.28 -9.42
C VAL A 146 10.04 -2.36 -8.54
N LEU A 147 9.76 -1.06 -8.54
CA LEU A 147 10.37 -0.11 -7.63
C LEU A 147 9.39 0.18 -6.47
N TRP A 148 9.75 -0.22 -5.26
CA TRP A 148 8.97 0.07 -4.06
C TRP A 148 9.52 1.29 -3.32
N ILE A 149 8.64 2.26 -3.07
CA ILE A 149 8.90 3.49 -2.33
C ILE A 149 8.11 3.43 -1.02
N PRO A 150 8.75 3.06 0.10
CA PRO A 150 8.03 2.85 1.37
C PRO A 150 7.59 4.13 2.07
N GLY A 151 8.13 5.29 1.70
CA GLY A 151 7.83 6.61 2.29
C GLY A 151 7.55 7.67 1.23
N ASP A 152 7.96 8.92 1.51
CA ASP A 152 7.79 10.02 0.57
C ASP A 152 8.54 9.80 -0.75
N ILE A 153 7.92 10.18 -1.85
CA ILE A 153 8.55 10.14 -3.17
C ILE A 153 9.70 11.17 -3.19
N PRO A 154 10.94 10.75 -3.47
CA PRO A 154 12.08 11.64 -3.55
C PRO A 154 11.90 12.69 -4.66
N GLN A 155 12.26 13.93 -4.37
CA GLN A 155 12.25 15.01 -5.35
C GLN A 155 13.68 15.46 -5.64
N ALA A 156 13.98 15.71 -6.91
CA ALA A 156 15.31 16.12 -7.35
C ALA A 156 16.43 15.19 -6.88
N ASP A 157 16.18 13.90 -6.91
CA ASP A 157 17.09 12.84 -6.53
C ASP A 157 17.49 12.02 -7.76
N PRO A 158 18.68 12.26 -8.34
CA PRO A 158 19.12 11.60 -9.56
C PRO A 158 19.25 10.07 -9.43
N ASP A 159 19.57 9.56 -8.23
CA ASP A 159 19.67 8.12 -7.97
C ASP A 159 18.30 7.47 -8.03
N PHE A 160 17.31 8.12 -7.41
CA PHE A 160 15.92 7.69 -7.47
C PHE A 160 15.37 7.75 -8.90
N GLU A 161 15.57 8.88 -9.61
CA GLU A 161 15.10 9.04 -10.99
C GLU A 161 15.66 7.96 -11.92
N ALA A 162 16.90 7.61 -11.72
CA ALA A 162 17.56 6.60 -12.51
C ALA A 162 17.03 5.18 -12.23
N LEU A 163 16.73 4.81 -10.98
CA LEU A 163 16.05 3.56 -10.62
C LEU A 163 14.63 3.53 -11.16
N PHE A 164 13.93 4.67 -11.09
CA PHE A 164 12.59 4.80 -11.61
C PHE A 164 12.51 4.51 -13.12
N LEU A 165 13.47 5.00 -13.91
CA LEU A 165 13.53 4.76 -15.35
C LEU A 165 13.70 3.27 -15.72
N MET A 166 14.16 2.45 -14.79
CA MET A 166 14.32 1.00 -14.98
C MET A 166 13.07 0.22 -14.58
N ALA A 167 12.13 0.84 -13.86
CA ALA A 167 10.97 0.16 -13.31
C ALA A 167 9.86 -0.05 -14.37
N ASP A 168 9.29 -1.24 -14.39
CA ASP A 168 8.06 -1.56 -15.11
C ASP A 168 6.83 -1.19 -14.25
N HIS A 169 6.95 -1.32 -12.92
CA HIS A 169 5.91 -1.00 -11.95
C HIS A 169 6.49 -0.22 -10.77
N VAL A 170 5.68 0.69 -10.21
CA VAL A 170 6.03 1.42 -8.98
C VAL A 170 5.02 1.08 -7.89
N LEU A 171 5.52 0.62 -6.75
CA LEU A 171 4.74 0.35 -5.55
C LEU A 171 4.93 1.50 -4.57
N LEU A 172 3.83 2.13 -4.18
CA LEU A 172 3.79 3.31 -3.30
C LEU A 172 3.08 2.99 -2.00
N ASP A 173 3.36 3.77 -0.97
CA ASP A 173 2.58 3.79 0.27
C ASP A 173 2.16 5.21 0.64
N SER A 174 1.09 5.70 0.04
CA SER A 174 0.59 7.06 0.30
C SER A 174 0.08 7.28 1.74
N ARG A 175 -0.10 6.21 2.54
CA ARG A 175 -0.42 6.31 3.98
C ARG A 175 0.72 6.95 4.77
N ARG A 176 1.95 6.83 4.26
CA ARG A 176 3.19 7.28 4.88
C ARG A 176 3.68 8.63 4.36
N PHE A 177 3.02 9.21 3.37
CA PHE A 177 3.41 10.53 2.86
C PHE A 177 3.33 11.58 3.97
N SER A 178 4.42 12.30 4.18
CA SER A 178 4.50 13.41 5.14
C SER A 178 3.62 14.59 4.71
N ASN A 179 3.50 14.80 3.40
CA ASN A 179 2.63 15.77 2.76
C ASN A 179 1.84 15.06 1.66
N LEU A 180 0.61 14.68 1.97
CA LEU A 180 -0.24 13.92 1.04
C LEU A 180 -0.48 14.66 -0.28
N PRO A 181 -0.89 15.96 -0.32
CA PRO A 181 -1.08 16.69 -1.56
C PRO A 181 0.17 16.71 -2.44
N ALA A 182 1.32 17.03 -1.87
CA ALA A 182 2.57 17.06 -2.60
C ALA A 182 2.94 15.68 -3.15
N GLY A 183 2.82 14.62 -2.33
CA GLY A 183 3.13 13.25 -2.73
C GLY A 183 2.22 12.74 -3.86
N LEU A 184 0.89 12.91 -3.73
CA LEU A 184 -0.04 12.47 -4.77
C LEU A 184 0.18 13.21 -6.10
N ASN A 185 0.51 14.50 -6.08
CA ASN A 185 0.82 15.28 -7.28
C ASN A 185 2.09 14.83 -8.03
N LEU A 186 2.98 14.09 -7.36
CA LEU A 186 4.18 13.53 -8.01
C LEU A 186 3.87 12.27 -8.81
N ILE A 187 2.90 11.45 -8.37
CA ILE A 187 2.60 10.15 -9.00
C ILE A 187 2.32 10.27 -10.50
N PRO A 188 1.45 11.19 -11.00
CA PRO A 188 1.20 11.33 -12.43
C PRO A 188 2.40 11.80 -13.25
N ARG A 189 3.40 12.43 -12.62
CA ARG A 189 4.63 12.88 -13.31
C ARG A 189 5.53 11.71 -13.64
N PHE A 190 5.58 10.74 -12.76
CA PHE A 190 6.40 9.54 -12.90
C PHE A 190 5.69 8.45 -13.72
N CYS A 191 4.37 8.26 -13.51
CA CYS A 191 3.56 7.27 -14.22
C CYS A 191 2.46 7.95 -15.04
N PRO A 192 2.79 8.59 -16.18
CA PRO A 192 1.80 9.30 -16.99
C PRO A 192 0.74 8.32 -17.53
N GLN A 193 -0.53 8.72 -17.43
CA GLN A 193 -1.70 7.86 -17.63
C GLN A 193 -1.93 7.37 -19.08
N LYS A 194 -1.26 7.93 -20.08
CA LYS A 194 -1.40 7.51 -21.48
C LYS A 194 -0.05 7.13 -22.06
N GLY A 195 0.09 5.85 -22.42
CA GLY A 195 1.25 5.33 -23.15
C GLY A 195 2.51 5.09 -22.33
N ALA A 196 2.46 5.20 -21.00
CA ALA A 196 3.58 4.86 -20.14
C ALA A 196 3.81 3.35 -20.10
N LYS A 197 5.07 2.94 -20.15
CA LYS A 197 5.46 1.55 -19.87
C LYS A 197 5.32 1.20 -18.39
N CYS A 198 5.37 2.22 -17.51
CA CYS A 198 5.33 2.06 -16.07
C CYS A 198 3.91 2.23 -15.52
N THR A 199 3.51 1.34 -14.62
CA THR A 199 2.25 1.42 -13.88
C THR A 199 2.53 1.66 -12.40
N SER A 200 1.54 2.18 -11.67
CA SER A 200 1.64 2.40 -10.22
C SER A 200 0.57 1.65 -9.45
N ALA A 201 0.96 1.12 -8.29
CA ALA A 201 0.08 0.54 -7.29
C ALA A 201 0.35 1.23 -5.93
N ASP A 202 -0.68 1.35 -5.10
CA ASP A 202 -0.61 2.03 -3.81
C ASP A 202 -1.16 1.13 -2.71
N LEU A 203 -0.37 0.94 -1.64
CA LEU A 203 -0.78 0.14 -0.49
C LEU A 203 -2.03 0.73 0.18
N SER A 204 -2.20 2.03 0.15
CA SER A 204 -3.41 2.69 0.63
C SER A 204 -4.65 2.27 -0.17
N TRP A 205 -4.53 2.20 -1.50
CA TRP A 205 -5.59 1.71 -2.37
C TRP A 205 -5.90 0.23 -2.15
N ALA A 206 -4.86 -0.58 -1.97
CA ALA A 206 -4.99 -2.00 -1.63
C ALA A 206 -5.72 -2.18 -0.28
N SER A 207 -5.44 -1.32 0.71
CA SER A 207 -6.02 -1.41 2.06
C SER A 207 -7.54 -1.16 2.13
N ILE A 208 -8.11 -0.51 1.13
CA ILE A 208 -9.56 -0.25 1.06
C ILE A 208 -10.32 -1.27 0.19
N GLN A 209 -9.66 -2.32 -0.29
CA GLN A 209 -10.29 -3.30 -1.18
C GLN A 209 -11.49 -3.96 -0.53
N THR A 210 -11.36 -4.48 0.69
CA THR A 210 -12.47 -5.11 1.43
C THR A 210 -13.63 -4.14 1.63
N TRP A 211 -13.36 -2.87 1.91
CA TRP A 211 -14.38 -1.84 2.03
C TRP A 211 -15.14 -1.63 0.72
N ARG A 212 -14.43 -1.51 -0.40
CA ARG A 212 -15.03 -1.36 -1.73
C ARG A 212 -15.90 -2.56 -2.10
N GLU A 213 -15.43 -3.77 -1.82
CA GLU A 213 -16.15 -5.01 -2.07
C GLU A 213 -17.46 -5.08 -1.26
N LEU A 214 -17.40 -4.82 0.05
CA LEU A 214 -18.58 -4.83 0.92
C LEU A 214 -19.62 -3.79 0.51
N ILE A 215 -19.19 -2.57 0.18
CA ILE A 215 -20.05 -1.51 -0.29
C ILE A 215 -20.68 -1.89 -1.64
N ALA A 216 -19.89 -2.40 -2.59
CA ALA A 216 -20.40 -2.80 -3.90
C ALA A 216 -21.42 -3.94 -3.79
N GLN A 217 -21.10 -5.00 -3.05
CA GLN A 217 -21.99 -6.15 -2.85
C GLN A 217 -23.32 -5.76 -2.24
N HIS A 218 -23.33 -4.78 -1.34
CA HIS A 218 -24.57 -4.31 -0.72
C HIS A 218 -25.52 -3.67 -1.74
N PHE A 219 -24.99 -2.90 -2.69
CA PHE A 219 -25.76 -2.21 -3.72
C PHE A 219 -25.92 -3.00 -5.03
N ASP A 220 -25.44 -4.24 -5.13
CA ASP A 220 -25.65 -5.10 -6.29
C ASP A 220 -27.12 -5.45 -6.53
N PRO A 221 -27.95 -5.75 -5.50
CA PRO A 221 -29.37 -6.01 -5.70
C PRO A 221 -30.09 -4.80 -6.28
N LEU A 222 -30.95 -5.03 -7.28
CA LEU A 222 -31.71 -3.95 -7.92
C LEU A 222 -32.60 -3.17 -6.92
N SER A 223 -33.09 -3.85 -5.88
CA SER A 223 -33.86 -3.25 -4.78
C SER A 223 -33.08 -2.20 -3.98
N MET A 224 -31.73 -2.27 -4.00
CA MET A 224 -30.87 -1.35 -3.25
C MET A 224 -30.38 -0.18 -4.11
N ARG A 225 -30.32 -0.36 -5.42
CA ARG A 225 -29.77 0.65 -6.34
C ARG A 225 -30.54 1.96 -6.36
N HIS A 226 -31.84 1.94 -6.12
CA HIS A 226 -32.66 3.15 -6.12
C HIS A 226 -32.28 4.13 -5.00
N TYR A 227 -31.66 3.65 -3.89
CA TYR A 227 -31.14 4.51 -2.84
C TYR A 227 -29.89 5.27 -3.30
N LEU A 228 -29.07 4.67 -4.18
CA LEU A 228 -27.92 5.36 -4.80
C LEU A 228 -28.33 6.46 -5.77
N ASP A 229 -29.52 6.36 -6.39
CA ASP A 229 -30.03 7.40 -7.29
C ASP A 229 -30.51 8.68 -6.56
N LYS A 230 -30.65 8.61 -5.24
CA LYS A 230 -31.18 9.69 -4.39
C LYS A 230 -30.31 9.83 -3.13
N LEU A 231 -29.01 9.92 -3.34
CA LEU A 231 -28.08 10.12 -2.23
C LEU A 231 -28.35 11.45 -1.52
N GLN A 232 -28.26 11.43 -0.20
CA GLN A 232 -28.42 12.59 0.67
C GLN A 232 -27.11 12.92 1.35
N ARG A 233 -26.42 11.91 1.89
CA ARG A 233 -25.19 12.08 2.66
C ARG A 233 -24.35 10.81 2.68
N VAL A 234 -23.04 11.02 2.72
CA VAL A 234 -22.03 9.97 2.94
C VAL A 234 -21.12 10.42 4.08
N ASP A 235 -20.90 9.56 5.06
CA ASP A 235 -19.96 9.81 6.16
C ASP A 235 -18.87 8.75 6.15
N VAL A 236 -17.61 9.18 6.14
CA VAL A 236 -16.43 8.33 6.28
C VAL A 236 -15.71 8.75 7.56
N THR A 237 -15.64 7.86 8.53
CA THR A 237 -14.85 8.11 9.73
C THR A 237 -13.51 7.38 9.65
N PHE A 238 -12.46 7.99 10.19
CA PHE A 238 -11.11 7.42 10.21
C PHE A 238 -10.43 7.68 11.55
N THR A 239 -9.45 6.83 11.88
CA THR A 239 -8.72 6.96 13.13
C THR A 239 -7.58 7.97 12.99
N ASP A 240 -7.50 8.90 13.92
CA ASP A 240 -6.38 9.81 14.08
C ASP A 240 -5.90 9.80 15.53
N SER A 241 -4.69 9.30 15.75
CA SER A 241 -4.05 9.31 17.08
C SER A 241 -3.78 10.72 17.60
N ARG A 242 -3.83 11.74 16.74
CA ARG A 242 -3.64 13.15 17.09
C ARG A 242 -4.93 13.84 17.49
N TYR A 243 -6.07 13.16 17.42
CA TYR A 243 -7.36 13.72 17.86
C TYR A 243 -7.34 14.21 19.32
N THR A 244 -6.44 13.63 20.13
CA THR A 244 -6.22 13.99 21.53
C THR A 244 -5.11 15.02 21.74
N GLN A 245 -4.34 15.40 20.71
CA GLN A 245 -3.24 16.36 20.81
C GLN A 245 -3.50 17.56 19.90
N SER A 246 -3.48 18.76 20.49
CA SER A 246 -3.68 20.03 19.79
C SER A 246 -2.56 20.29 18.77
N ARG A 247 -2.70 19.83 17.53
CA ARG A 247 -1.87 20.26 16.41
C ARG A 247 -2.69 21.05 15.40
N PRO A 248 -2.15 22.19 14.89
CA PRO A 248 -2.91 23.14 14.07
C PRO A 248 -3.16 22.68 12.63
N GLU A 249 -2.51 21.62 12.15
CA GLU A 249 -2.67 21.15 10.76
C GLU A 249 -3.57 19.93 10.69
N ALA A 250 -4.73 20.10 10.05
CA ALA A 250 -5.63 18.98 9.75
C ALA A 250 -4.95 18.03 8.78
N TRP A 251 -4.84 16.77 9.18
CA TRP A 251 -4.28 15.70 8.39
C TRP A 251 -5.42 14.83 7.85
N LEU A 252 -5.45 14.64 6.54
CA LEU A 252 -6.38 13.73 5.88
C LEU A 252 -5.61 12.51 5.38
N PRO A 253 -5.92 11.29 5.86
CA PRO A 253 -5.29 10.08 5.36
C PRO A 253 -5.73 9.77 3.93
N SER A 254 -4.86 9.12 3.15
CA SER A 254 -5.17 8.72 1.78
C SER A 254 -6.30 7.69 1.68
N ALA A 255 -6.35 6.69 2.59
CA ALA A 255 -7.35 5.62 2.52
C ALA A 255 -8.82 6.12 2.59
N PRO A 256 -9.25 6.94 3.57
CA PRO A 256 -10.60 7.49 3.58
C PRO A 256 -10.86 8.44 2.41
N LEU A 257 -9.87 9.22 1.95
CA LEU A 257 -9.99 10.05 0.77
C LEU A 257 -10.24 9.21 -0.48
N PHE A 258 -9.45 8.16 -0.69
CA PHE A 258 -9.61 7.25 -1.84
C PHE A 258 -10.93 6.51 -1.82
N LEU A 259 -11.41 6.08 -0.64
CA LEU A 259 -12.72 5.45 -0.53
C LEU A 259 -13.85 6.40 -0.91
N ALA A 260 -13.80 7.66 -0.45
CA ALA A 260 -14.77 8.68 -0.81
C ALA A 260 -14.73 9.00 -2.32
N CYS A 261 -13.55 9.18 -2.90
CA CYS A 261 -13.37 9.42 -4.33
C CYS A 261 -13.88 8.25 -5.17
N TRP A 262 -13.58 7.01 -4.78
CA TRP A 262 -14.09 5.82 -5.45
C TRP A 262 -15.63 5.78 -5.43
N PHE A 263 -16.23 6.02 -4.28
CA PHE A 263 -17.69 6.03 -4.16
C PHE A 263 -18.33 7.12 -5.01
N MET A 264 -17.73 8.32 -5.04
CA MET A 264 -18.18 9.41 -5.91
C MET A 264 -18.13 9.03 -7.39
N LEU A 265 -17.05 8.41 -7.85
CA LEU A 265 -16.90 7.94 -9.23
C LEU A 265 -17.97 6.90 -9.58
N CYS A 266 -18.17 5.90 -8.71
CA CYS A 266 -19.15 4.83 -8.94
C CYS A 266 -20.60 5.35 -8.97
N THR A 267 -20.93 6.41 -8.22
CA THR A 267 -22.28 6.95 -8.10
C THR A 267 -22.52 8.19 -8.97
N GLY A 268 -21.52 8.64 -9.72
CA GLY A 268 -21.60 9.82 -10.58
C GLY A 268 -21.74 11.14 -9.82
N LEU A 269 -21.33 11.16 -8.56
CA LEU A 269 -21.26 12.39 -7.75
C LEU A 269 -20.17 13.32 -8.28
N GLN A 270 -20.54 14.60 -8.48
CA GLN A 270 -19.62 15.62 -8.96
C GLN A 270 -19.24 16.56 -7.81
N PRO A 271 -17.99 16.59 -7.34
CA PRO A 271 -17.57 17.49 -6.29
C PRO A 271 -17.61 18.96 -6.75
N ARG A 272 -18.16 19.85 -5.91
CA ARG A 272 -18.27 21.29 -6.17
C ARG A 272 -17.30 22.08 -5.32
N GLU A 273 -17.38 21.92 -4.01
CA GLU A 273 -16.62 22.66 -3.01
C GLU A 273 -16.12 21.74 -1.93
N VAL A 274 -15.00 22.09 -1.31
CA VAL A 274 -14.45 21.37 -0.15
C VAL A 274 -14.24 22.35 0.97
N GLU A 275 -14.88 22.11 2.10
CA GLU A 275 -14.72 22.88 3.32
C GLU A 275 -13.89 22.10 4.32
N ARG A 276 -12.96 22.78 4.97
CA ARG A 276 -12.19 22.26 6.08
C ARG A 276 -12.69 22.86 7.38
N PHE A 277 -13.01 22.02 8.34
CA PHE A 277 -13.46 22.43 9.67
C PHE A 277 -12.40 22.17 10.73
N ASP A 278 -12.60 22.80 11.89
CA ASP A 278 -11.81 22.51 13.08
C ASP A 278 -11.80 21.01 13.40
N ARG A 279 -10.72 20.55 14.05
CA ARG A 279 -10.51 19.16 14.45
C ARG A 279 -10.31 18.17 13.28
N GLY A 280 -9.93 18.64 12.09
CA GLY A 280 -9.58 17.78 10.96
C GLY A 280 -10.76 17.12 10.26
N GLN A 281 -11.94 17.68 10.36
CA GLN A 281 -13.10 17.31 9.56
C GLN A 281 -13.06 18.01 8.21
N PHE A 282 -13.42 17.27 7.14
CA PHE A 282 -13.59 17.80 5.79
C PHE A 282 -15.01 17.51 5.31
N ILE A 283 -15.62 18.47 4.65
CA ILE A 283 -16.92 18.31 3.99
C ILE A 283 -16.73 18.61 2.51
N ILE A 284 -17.07 17.62 1.69
CA ILE A 284 -17.12 17.76 0.23
C ILE A 284 -18.59 17.96 -0.15
N HIS A 285 -18.91 19.16 -0.63
CA HIS A 285 -20.20 19.43 -1.25
C HIS A 285 -20.18 18.91 -2.67
N ALA A 286 -21.02 17.93 -2.94
CA ALA A 286 -21.13 17.29 -4.25
C ALA A 286 -22.56 17.42 -4.79
N GLU A 287 -22.72 17.11 -6.05
CA GLU A 287 -24.01 17.13 -6.74
C GLU A 287 -24.23 15.83 -7.50
N GLN A 288 -25.46 15.28 -7.40
CA GLN A 288 -25.89 14.14 -8.18
C GLN A 288 -27.18 14.49 -8.91
N LYS A 289 -27.15 14.55 -10.25
CA LYS A 289 -28.32 14.89 -11.10
C LYS A 289 -29.03 16.18 -10.63
N GLY A 290 -28.28 17.23 -10.29
CA GLY A 290 -28.80 18.52 -9.80
C GLY A 290 -29.21 18.54 -8.32
N ARG A 291 -28.96 17.48 -7.54
CA ARG A 291 -29.29 17.43 -6.09
C ARG A 291 -28.02 17.53 -5.27
N PRO A 292 -28.01 18.36 -4.22
CA PRO A 292 -26.86 18.46 -3.33
C PRO A 292 -26.70 17.19 -2.49
N VAL A 293 -25.45 16.76 -2.32
CA VAL A 293 -25.04 15.64 -1.47
C VAL A 293 -23.83 16.06 -0.67
N GLU A 294 -23.84 15.80 0.62
CA GLU A 294 -22.68 16.04 1.49
C GLU A 294 -21.88 14.76 1.70
N ILE A 295 -20.55 14.85 1.57
CA ILE A 295 -19.62 13.78 1.93
C ILE A 295 -18.73 14.30 3.04
N ARG A 296 -18.78 13.66 4.20
CA ARG A 296 -18.04 14.07 5.39
C ARG A 296 -16.93 13.08 5.70
N LEU A 297 -15.71 13.60 5.82
CA LEU A 297 -14.53 12.85 6.26
C LEU A 297 -14.19 13.33 7.66
N SER A 298 -14.33 12.48 8.67
CA SER A 298 -14.22 12.90 10.07
C SER A 298 -13.29 11.99 10.87
N PRO A 299 -12.33 12.56 11.62
CA PRO A 299 -11.51 11.77 12.52
C PRO A 299 -12.34 11.21 13.67
N THR A 300 -11.94 10.06 14.17
CA THR A 300 -12.53 9.41 15.36
C THR A 300 -11.44 8.97 16.31
N GLY A 301 -11.67 9.08 17.62
CA GLY A 301 -10.76 8.66 18.68
C GLY A 301 -10.81 7.16 19.02
N ARG A 302 -11.20 6.29 18.08
CA ARG A 302 -11.29 4.84 18.34
C ARG A 302 -9.90 4.21 18.44
N GLU A 303 -9.82 3.10 19.18
CA GLU A 303 -8.63 2.27 19.32
C GLU A 303 -8.38 1.40 18.07
N LEU A 304 -8.17 2.02 16.92
CA LEU A 304 -7.73 1.38 15.69
C LEU A 304 -6.40 2.03 15.25
N PRO A 305 -5.57 1.34 14.48
CA PRO A 305 -4.35 1.93 13.93
C PRO A 305 -4.61 3.22 13.18
N LYS A 306 -3.68 4.17 13.24
CA LYS A 306 -3.78 5.49 12.60
C LYS A 306 -4.10 5.37 11.10
N GLY A 307 -5.03 6.20 10.61
CA GLY A 307 -5.43 6.26 9.21
C GLY A 307 -6.38 5.17 8.76
N ARG A 308 -6.75 4.22 9.65
CA ARG A 308 -7.73 3.18 9.33
C ARG A 308 -9.13 3.76 9.26
N ILE A 309 -9.94 3.21 8.35
CA ILE A 309 -11.36 3.56 8.24
C ILE A 309 -12.11 2.96 9.43
N GLY A 310 -12.84 3.81 10.14
CA GLY A 310 -13.67 3.43 11.28
C GLY A 310 -15.08 3.05 10.87
N ALA A 311 -15.69 3.84 9.96
CA ALA A 311 -17.01 3.54 9.40
C ALA A 311 -17.18 4.23 8.04
N PHE A 312 -18.05 3.64 7.23
CA PHE A 312 -18.59 4.20 6.00
C PHE A 312 -20.12 4.12 6.09
N VAL A 313 -20.78 5.28 6.02
CA VAL A 313 -22.24 5.38 6.17
C VAL A 313 -22.80 6.09 4.97
N VAL A 314 -23.78 5.48 4.31
CA VAL A 314 -24.53 6.07 3.20
C VAL A 314 -25.98 6.26 3.61
N ARG A 315 -26.51 7.45 3.39
CA ARG A 315 -27.94 7.74 3.51
C ARG A 315 -28.51 8.15 2.17
N GLY A 316 -29.57 7.50 1.76
CA GLY A 316 -30.23 7.77 0.47
C GLY A 316 -31.71 7.42 0.48
N GLY A 317 -32.42 7.87 -0.53
CA GLY A 317 -33.85 7.64 -0.70
C GLY A 317 -34.72 8.90 -0.72
N SER A 318 -36.04 8.73 -0.68
CA SER A 318 -37.03 9.82 -0.58
C SER A 318 -37.40 10.06 0.89
N PRO A 319 -38.01 11.19 1.26
CA PRO A 319 -38.42 11.46 2.64
C PRO A 319 -39.30 10.39 3.29
N SER A 320 -40.09 9.66 2.48
CA SER A 320 -40.94 8.55 2.94
C SER A 320 -40.28 7.17 2.87
N ASP A 321 -39.12 7.08 2.23
CA ASP A 321 -38.39 5.82 2.00
C ASP A 321 -36.88 6.11 2.02
N THR A 322 -36.36 6.45 3.21
CA THR A 322 -34.92 6.70 3.43
C THR A 322 -34.29 5.48 4.06
N ALA A 323 -33.21 4.98 3.44
CA ALA A 323 -32.38 3.94 4.01
C ALA A 323 -31.01 4.48 4.45
N THR A 324 -30.46 3.86 5.50
CA THR A 324 -29.08 4.09 5.94
C THR A 324 -28.35 2.77 5.88
N PHE A 325 -27.23 2.77 5.14
CA PHE A 325 -26.31 1.66 5.03
C PHE A 325 -25.03 1.98 5.82
N ILE A 326 -24.59 1.05 6.64
CA ILE A 326 -23.45 1.24 7.56
C ILE A 326 -22.50 0.08 7.44
N VAL A 327 -21.25 0.35 7.07
CA VAL A 327 -20.10 -0.56 7.22
C VAL A 327 -19.21 0.01 8.33
N LYS A 328 -18.94 -0.76 9.37
CA LYS A 328 -18.23 -0.28 10.55
C LYS A 328 -17.19 -1.28 11.01
N SER A 329 -15.97 -0.84 11.18
CA SER A 329 -14.93 -1.61 11.85
C SER A 329 -15.20 -1.61 13.35
N VAL A 330 -15.33 -2.79 13.95
CA VAL A 330 -15.50 -2.97 15.40
C VAL A 330 -14.14 -3.22 16.05
N SER A 331 -13.27 -3.95 15.35
CA SER A 331 -11.89 -4.22 15.75
C SER A 331 -10.99 -4.26 14.51
N THR A 332 -9.73 -4.62 14.68
CA THR A 332 -8.79 -4.87 13.56
C THR A 332 -9.13 -6.12 12.75
N THR A 333 -9.98 -7.00 13.29
CA THR A 333 -10.33 -8.30 12.69
C THR A 333 -11.81 -8.47 12.42
N GLU A 334 -12.63 -7.42 12.65
CA GLU A 334 -14.08 -7.55 12.58
C GLU A 334 -14.71 -6.30 11.96
N ILE A 335 -15.54 -6.52 10.93
CA ILE A 335 -16.36 -5.50 10.29
C ILE A 335 -17.83 -5.91 10.44
N VAL A 336 -18.67 -4.96 10.82
CA VAL A 336 -20.12 -5.13 10.90
C VAL A 336 -20.79 -4.32 9.80
N VAL A 337 -21.68 -4.98 9.07
CA VAL A 337 -22.54 -4.37 8.06
C VAL A 337 -23.96 -4.33 8.59
N THR A 338 -24.56 -3.15 8.58
CA THR A 338 -25.92 -2.91 9.06
C THR A 338 -26.70 -2.10 8.03
N GLU A 339 -27.98 -2.42 7.91
CA GLU A 339 -28.92 -1.71 7.05
C GLU A 339 -30.14 -1.31 7.86
N GLU A 340 -30.53 -0.06 7.74
CA GLU A 340 -31.72 0.51 8.35
C GLU A 340 -32.67 0.98 7.23
N CYS A 341 -33.63 0.13 6.88
CA CYS A 341 -34.65 0.44 5.86
C CYS A 341 -36.03 0.52 6.50
N PRO A 342 -36.94 1.41 6.02
CA PRO A 342 -38.31 1.48 6.50
C PRO A 342 -39.05 0.14 6.36
N GLY A 343 -39.61 -0.35 7.47
CA GLY A 343 -40.40 -1.58 7.46
C GLY A 343 -39.62 -2.90 7.34
N VAL A 344 -38.30 -2.85 7.27
CA VAL A 344 -37.42 -4.04 7.18
C VAL A 344 -36.49 -4.04 8.38
N CYS A 345 -36.47 -5.12 9.14
CA CYS A 345 -35.50 -5.33 10.21
C CYS A 345 -34.52 -6.42 9.75
N LEU A 346 -33.33 -6.00 9.33
CA LEU A 346 -32.24 -6.91 8.97
C LEU A 346 -31.28 -7.08 10.16
N SER A 347 -30.88 -8.32 10.40
CA SER A 347 -29.84 -8.59 11.40
C SER A 347 -28.48 -8.08 10.91
N PRO A 348 -27.66 -7.45 11.78
CA PRO A 348 -26.30 -7.10 11.45
C PRO A 348 -25.50 -8.30 10.93
N GLN A 349 -24.77 -8.12 9.87
CA GLN A 349 -23.82 -9.11 9.39
C GLN A 349 -22.44 -8.82 9.99
N VAL A 350 -21.88 -9.81 10.67
CA VAL A 350 -20.55 -9.73 11.24
C VAL A 350 -19.60 -10.52 10.35
N LEU A 351 -18.51 -9.88 9.97
CA LEU A 351 -17.52 -10.41 9.04
C LEU A 351 -16.15 -10.42 9.72
N ASP A 352 -15.54 -11.59 9.80
CA ASP A 352 -14.14 -11.72 10.20
C ASP A 352 -13.25 -11.29 9.04
N VAL A 353 -12.37 -10.34 9.30
CA VAL A 353 -11.39 -9.87 8.33
C VAL A 353 -9.97 -10.17 8.83
N VAL A 354 -9.11 -10.59 7.92
CA VAL A 354 -7.71 -10.79 8.26
C VAL A 354 -7.07 -9.40 8.47
N PRO A 355 -6.32 -9.19 9.58
CA PRO A 355 -5.57 -7.95 9.76
C PRO A 355 -4.64 -7.72 8.59
N GLU A 356 -4.76 -6.59 7.96
CA GLU A 356 -3.95 -6.23 6.81
C GLU A 356 -2.59 -5.70 7.29
N SER A 357 -1.58 -6.58 7.32
CA SER A 357 -0.18 -6.18 7.47
C SER A 357 0.33 -5.54 6.18
N ASP A 358 1.41 -4.78 6.26
CA ASP A 358 2.01 -4.17 5.07
C ASP A 358 2.49 -5.22 4.06
N SER A 359 2.92 -6.38 4.52
CA SER A 359 3.25 -7.54 3.66
C SER A 359 2.03 -8.04 2.88
N VAL A 360 0.86 -8.18 3.51
CA VAL A 360 -0.39 -8.58 2.84
C VAL A 360 -0.80 -7.53 1.80
N LEU A 361 -0.70 -6.24 2.14
CA LEU A 361 -1.00 -5.15 1.21
C LEU A 361 -0.02 -5.10 0.04
N ALA A 362 1.27 -5.30 0.29
CA ALA A 362 2.30 -5.37 -0.74
C ALA A 362 2.06 -6.57 -1.68
N ALA A 363 1.77 -7.75 -1.15
CA ALA A 363 1.42 -8.93 -1.95
C ALA A 363 0.23 -8.64 -2.87
N ARG A 364 -0.86 -8.10 -2.32
CA ARG A 364 -2.06 -7.72 -3.07
C ARG A 364 -1.78 -6.68 -4.16
N ALA A 365 -0.91 -5.71 -3.87
CA ALA A 365 -0.52 -4.68 -4.83
C ALA A 365 0.40 -5.24 -5.93
N LEU A 366 1.23 -6.25 -5.62
CA LEU A 366 2.06 -6.97 -6.59
C LEU A 366 1.22 -7.91 -7.49
N ASP A 367 0.12 -8.47 -6.99
CA ASP A 367 -0.82 -9.26 -7.78
C ASP A 367 -1.55 -8.42 -8.85
N ALA A 368 -1.63 -7.11 -8.64
CA ALA A 368 -2.22 -6.17 -9.59
C ALA A 368 -1.26 -5.91 -10.77
N GLU A 369 -0.94 -6.96 -11.54
CA GLU A 369 0.00 -6.91 -12.68
C GLU A 369 -0.41 -5.94 -13.80
N ARG A 370 -1.64 -5.41 -13.73
CA ARG A 370 -2.22 -4.56 -14.78
C ARG A 370 -2.49 -3.17 -14.25
N ARG A 371 -2.49 -2.23 -15.20
CA ARG A 371 -2.92 -0.87 -14.99
C ARG A 371 -4.32 -0.83 -14.34
N ASP A 372 -4.42 -0.32 -13.12
CA ASP A 372 -5.68 -0.10 -12.43
C ASP A 372 -6.27 1.26 -12.82
N VAL A 373 -7.13 1.26 -13.84
CA VAL A 373 -7.79 2.47 -14.35
C VAL A 373 -8.67 3.12 -13.29
N VAL A 374 -9.27 2.31 -12.40
CA VAL A 374 -10.13 2.84 -11.32
C VAL A 374 -9.28 3.60 -10.31
N TYR A 375 -8.13 3.06 -9.93
CA TYR A 375 -7.18 3.77 -9.07
C TYR A 375 -6.70 5.08 -9.69
N GLU A 376 -6.36 5.06 -10.99
CA GLU A 376 -5.93 6.28 -11.67
C GLU A 376 -6.99 7.38 -11.68
N ASP A 377 -8.26 7.04 -11.87
CA ASP A 377 -9.36 8.00 -11.84
C ASP A 377 -9.64 8.49 -10.41
N VAL A 378 -9.53 7.60 -9.41
CA VAL A 378 -9.56 7.97 -7.98
C VAL A 378 -8.43 8.93 -7.63
N LEU A 379 -7.22 8.64 -8.06
CA LEU A 379 -6.06 9.48 -7.83
C LEU A 379 -6.24 10.89 -8.41
N LYS A 380 -6.74 11.01 -9.65
CA LYS A 380 -7.05 12.31 -10.28
C LYS A 380 -8.06 13.10 -9.45
N MET A 381 -9.15 12.44 -9.05
CA MET A 381 -10.18 13.09 -8.25
C MET A 381 -9.63 13.52 -6.88
N ALA A 382 -8.83 12.68 -6.23
CA ALA A 382 -8.20 13.00 -4.95
C ALA A 382 -7.28 14.22 -5.05
N ILE A 383 -6.45 14.31 -6.10
CA ILE A 383 -5.60 15.46 -6.37
C ILE A 383 -6.44 16.74 -6.53
N GLN A 384 -7.47 16.70 -7.36
CA GLN A 384 -8.36 17.84 -7.58
C GLN A 384 -9.06 18.32 -6.30
N LEU A 385 -9.46 17.40 -5.42
CA LEU A 385 -10.06 17.74 -4.14
C LEU A 385 -9.06 18.41 -3.20
N LEU A 386 -7.84 17.88 -3.12
CA LEU A 386 -6.80 18.42 -2.27
C LEU A 386 -6.34 19.82 -2.74
N GLU A 387 -6.32 20.09 -4.03
CA GLU A 387 -6.04 21.44 -4.58
C GLU A 387 -7.10 22.46 -4.13
N ARG A 388 -8.36 22.05 -4.06
CA ARG A 388 -9.47 22.94 -3.59
C ARG A 388 -9.45 23.21 -2.09
N ILE A 389 -8.84 22.34 -1.28
CA ILE A 389 -8.67 22.56 0.17
C ILE A 389 -7.64 23.68 0.44
N HIS A 390 -6.69 23.88 -0.47
CA HIS A 390 -5.57 24.80 -0.31
C HIS A 390 -5.77 26.12 -1.08
N SER A 391 -6.79 26.22 -1.92
CA SER A 391 -7.20 27.44 -2.60
C SER A 391 -8.18 28.25 -1.76
#